data_44a553184046a1427b4933007f5d1a0a
#
_entry.id   44a553184046a1427b4933007f5d1a0a
#
_cell.length_a   1.000
_cell.length_b   1.000
_cell.length_c   1.000
_cell.angle_alpha   90.00
_cell.angle_beta   90.00
_cell.angle_gamma   90.00
#
_symmetry.space_group_name_H-M   'P 1'
#
loop_
_entity.id
_entity.type
_entity.pdbx_description
1 polymer ?
#
loop_
_entity_poly.entity_id
_entity_poly.type
_entity_poly.pdbx_seq_one_letter_code
_entity_poly.pdbx_strand_id
1 'polypeptide(L)'
;MKTKGALLWELNSGFRVDEIDVGDPVAEEVQIQMHAAGMCHSDYHLTTGATPIGLPALGGHEGAGVVTKVGKGVTGIAEGDHVILAFIPACGQCPPCLKGFRSLCDRGAVLLGGKAIADGTCRVRAGSHDVSPMNLLGTFAPYMTVHKDSVVKIDPAVPFESAAILGCAVPTGFGSATNVAQVAPGETVAIIGVGGIGMSALQGAVLSGAKHVIAIDPVEFKREQAIKFGATHVYESMASAIAPMIDLTYGLMADKVIIAVGEMRGEMVEEAMTLTAKTGTCVVTGMGAMIDVDVKLSLFLFTMLQKTLKGNIFGGGNSHVETPRLVGLYKSGLLKIDEMVTSTYRLEDINQGYQDMLDGKNIRGVIRYTEADW
;
A
#
# COMPACT_ATOMS: atom_id res chain seq x y z
N MET A 1 -2.05 8.12 -26.97
CA MET A 1 -0.56 7.88 -27.04
C MET A 1 -0.33 6.39 -27.00
N LYS A 2 0.44 5.84 -27.95
CA LYS A 2 0.84 4.42 -27.92
C LYS A 2 2.03 4.22 -27.00
N THR A 3 1.96 3.19 -26.18
CA THR A 3 3.01 2.75 -25.27
C THR A 3 2.82 1.26 -24.97
N LYS A 4 3.53 0.70 -23.99
CA LYS A 4 3.36 -0.67 -23.52
C LYS A 4 2.76 -0.68 -22.11
N GLY A 5 2.15 -1.80 -21.70
CA GLY A 5 1.65 -1.98 -20.35
C GLY A 5 1.57 -3.45 -19.97
N ALA A 6 1.72 -3.75 -18.69
CA ALA A 6 1.57 -5.10 -18.17
C ALA A 6 0.08 -5.40 -17.91
N LEU A 7 -0.51 -6.18 -18.79
CA LEU A 7 -1.94 -6.53 -18.78
C LEU A 7 -2.17 -7.91 -18.20
N LEU A 8 -3.21 -8.02 -17.40
CA LEU A 8 -3.83 -9.29 -17.00
C LEU A 8 -4.99 -9.57 -17.96
N TRP A 9 -4.89 -10.60 -18.78
CA TRP A 9 -5.93 -11.01 -19.72
C TRP A 9 -6.87 -12.05 -19.14
N GLU A 10 -6.31 -12.95 -18.33
CA GLU A 10 -7.03 -14.07 -17.73
C GLU A 10 -6.53 -14.27 -16.30
N LEU A 11 -7.40 -14.72 -15.41
CA LEU A 11 -7.01 -15.06 -14.05
C LEU A 11 -5.97 -16.21 -14.05
N ASN A 12 -5.01 -16.13 -13.13
CA ASN A 12 -3.92 -17.09 -12.95
C ASN A 12 -2.95 -17.24 -14.15
N SER A 13 -2.99 -16.31 -15.13
CA SER A 13 -2.07 -16.33 -16.29
C SER A 13 -0.80 -15.50 -16.08
N GLY A 14 -0.73 -14.70 -15.02
CA GLY A 14 0.31 -13.68 -14.86
C GLY A 14 0.08 -12.46 -15.77
N PHE A 15 0.96 -11.47 -15.65
CA PHE A 15 0.92 -10.27 -16.50
C PHE A 15 1.62 -10.52 -17.85
N ARG A 16 1.07 -9.94 -18.91
CA ARG A 16 1.65 -9.92 -20.24
C ARG A 16 1.90 -8.46 -20.66
N VAL A 17 3.09 -8.14 -21.13
CA VAL A 17 3.41 -6.81 -21.64
C VAL A 17 2.93 -6.71 -23.08
N ASP A 18 1.97 -5.82 -23.32
CA ASP A 18 1.36 -5.59 -24.63
C ASP A 18 1.36 -4.09 -24.99
N GLU A 19 1.16 -3.77 -26.29
CA GLU A 19 0.92 -2.41 -26.75
C GLU A 19 -0.45 -1.94 -26.23
N ILE A 20 -0.46 -0.73 -25.68
CA ILE A 20 -1.68 -0.04 -25.23
C ILE A 20 -1.74 1.36 -25.79
N ASP A 21 -2.95 1.87 -25.91
CA ASP A 21 -3.21 3.29 -26.17
C ASP A 21 -3.70 3.97 -24.89
N VAL A 22 -2.96 4.99 -24.44
CA VAL A 22 -3.34 5.85 -23.31
C VAL A 22 -3.96 7.14 -23.85
N GLY A 23 -5.20 7.41 -23.43
CA GLY A 23 -5.94 8.62 -23.82
C GLY A 23 -5.33 9.90 -23.26
N ASP A 24 -5.52 11.00 -23.96
CA ASP A 24 -5.13 12.34 -23.47
C ASP A 24 -5.99 12.73 -22.25
N PRO A 25 -5.46 13.56 -21.34
CA PRO A 25 -6.20 14.03 -20.18
C PRO A 25 -7.35 14.94 -20.59
N VAL A 26 -8.55 14.66 -20.07
CA VAL A 26 -9.70 15.56 -20.14
C VAL A 26 -9.72 16.51 -18.94
N ALA A 27 -10.86 17.17 -18.68
CA ALA A 27 -10.99 18.04 -17.51
C ALA A 27 -10.70 17.28 -16.19
N GLU A 28 -9.99 17.92 -15.27
CA GLU A 28 -9.61 17.38 -13.95
C GLU A 28 -8.60 16.21 -13.98
N GLU A 29 -7.98 15.92 -15.14
CA GLU A 29 -6.99 14.85 -15.29
C GLU A 29 -5.61 15.39 -15.66
N VAL A 30 -4.58 14.59 -15.40
CA VAL A 30 -3.20 14.81 -15.82
C VAL A 30 -2.62 13.56 -16.46
N GLN A 31 -1.73 13.74 -17.43
CA GLN A 31 -0.93 12.66 -17.99
C GLN A 31 0.45 12.68 -17.35
N ILE A 32 0.94 11.49 -16.99
CA ILE A 32 2.18 11.33 -16.24
C ILE A 32 3.08 10.36 -17.01
N GLN A 33 4.33 10.75 -17.20
CA GLN A 33 5.42 9.87 -17.56
C GLN A 33 5.93 9.19 -16.31
N MET A 34 5.75 7.88 -16.23
CA MET A 34 6.14 7.10 -15.07
C MET A 34 7.65 6.85 -15.07
N HIS A 35 8.28 7.02 -13.93
CA HIS A 35 9.68 6.71 -13.69
C HIS A 35 9.87 5.48 -12.83
N ALA A 36 8.94 5.22 -11.90
CA ALA A 36 8.95 4.02 -11.08
C ALA A 36 7.51 3.59 -10.70
N ALA A 37 7.33 2.28 -10.53
CA ALA A 37 6.10 1.69 -10.03
C ALA A 37 6.40 0.62 -8.97
N GLY A 38 5.77 0.73 -7.80
CA GLY A 38 5.90 -0.26 -6.72
C GLY A 38 5.09 -1.52 -7.01
N MET A 39 5.63 -2.66 -6.63
CA MET A 39 4.96 -3.97 -6.73
C MET A 39 4.35 -4.34 -5.38
N CYS A 40 3.05 -4.60 -5.34
CA CYS A 40 2.30 -4.87 -4.11
C CYS A 40 1.52 -6.20 -4.20
N HIS A 41 1.25 -6.81 -3.05
CA HIS A 41 0.38 -8.00 -2.98
C HIS A 41 -1.02 -7.72 -3.51
N SER A 42 -1.51 -6.49 -3.43
CA SER A 42 -2.83 -6.13 -3.96
C SER A 42 -2.93 -6.32 -5.48
N ASP A 43 -1.83 -6.11 -6.22
CA ASP A 43 -1.79 -6.42 -7.66
C ASP A 43 -1.79 -7.94 -7.91
N TYR A 44 -1.12 -8.71 -7.05
CA TYR A 44 -1.18 -10.16 -7.10
C TYR A 44 -2.59 -10.69 -6.84
N HIS A 45 -3.36 -10.07 -5.93
CA HIS A 45 -4.76 -10.41 -5.69
C HIS A 45 -5.66 -10.21 -6.93
N LEU A 46 -5.28 -9.32 -7.87
CA LEU A 46 -5.97 -9.26 -9.18
C LEU A 46 -5.71 -10.53 -9.98
N THR A 47 -4.46 -11.01 -10.01
CA THR A 47 -4.10 -12.18 -10.83
C THR A 47 -4.81 -13.46 -10.37
N THR A 48 -5.08 -13.58 -9.07
CA THR A 48 -5.80 -14.72 -8.48
C THR A 48 -7.31 -14.57 -8.48
N GLY A 49 -7.83 -13.36 -8.75
CA GLY A 49 -9.26 -13.06 -8.65
C GLY A 49 -9.77 -12.81 -7.22
N ALA A 50 -8.89 -12.78 -6.22
CA ALA A 50 -9.25 -12.42 -4.84
C ALA A 50 -9.80 -10.98 -4.75
N THR A 51 -9.34 -10.09 -5.62
CA THR A 51 -9.92 -8.77 -5.86
C THR A 51 -10.46 -8.73 -7.30
N PRO A 52 -11.77 -8.72 -7.52
CA PRO A 52 -12.36 -8.75 -8.87
C PRO A 52 -12.17 -7.41 -9.57
N ILE A 53 -11.77 -7.46 -10.85
CA ILE A 53 -11.69 -6.30 -11.75
C ILE A 53 -12.11 -6.74 -13.17
N GLY A 54 -12.59 -5.82 -14.00
CA GLY A 54 -12.87 -6.09 -15.41
C GLY A 54 -11.60 -6.43 -16.19
N LEU A 55 -11.59 -7.54 -16.91
CA LEU A 55 -10.48 -7.96 -17.78
C LEU A 55 -10.70 -7.51 -19.24
N PRO A 56 -9.64 -7.17 -19.98
CA PRO A 56 -8.25 -7.09 -19.55
C PRO A 56 -8.02 -5.96 -18.56
N ALA A 57 -7.09 -6.17 -17.59
CA ALA A 57 -6.76 -5.17 -16.59
C ALA A 57 -5.28 -4.76 -16.67
N LEU A 58 -5.00 -3.47 -16.52
CA LEU A 58 -3.65 -2.93 -16.39
C LEU A 58 -3.29 -2.87 -14.91
N GLY A 59 -2.25 -3.59 -14.48
CA GLY A 59 -1.81 -3.65 -13.11
C GLY A 59 -1.12 -2.37 -12.62
N GLY A 60 -0.85 -2.34 -11.33
CA GLY A 60 -0.11 -1.27 -10.66
C GLY A 60 -0.98 -0.17 -10.07
N HIS A 61 -0.69 0.15 -8.82
CA HIS A 61 -1.39 1.23 -8.09
C HIS A 61 -0.45 2.06 -7.22
N GLU A 62 0.84 1.82 -7.29
CA GLU A 62 1.90 2.61 -6.67
C GLU A 62 2.77 3.18 -7.78
N GLY A 63 3.00 4.47 -7.79
CA GLY A 63 3.82 5.05 -8.83
C GLY A 63 4.31 6.45 -8.56
N ALA A 64 5.42 6.79 -9.22
CA ALA A 64 5.98 8.13 -9.22
C ALA A 64 6.50 8.48 -10.62
N GLY A 65 6.37 9.74 -10.99
CA GLY A 65 6.76 10.21 -12.31
C GLY A 65 6.67 11.71 -12.47
N VAL A 66 6.70 12.16 -13.72
CA VAL A 66 6.67 13.57 -14.10
C VAL A 66 5.42 13.87 -14.91
N VAL A 67 4.72 14.95 -14.58
CA VAL A 67 3.54 15.41 -15.32
C VAL A 67 3.95 15.89 -16.69
N THR A 68 3.33 15.34 -17.75
CA THR A 68 3.61 15.70 -19.16
C THR A 68 2.49 16.49 -19.82
N LYS A 69 1.24 16.34 -19.36
CA LYS A 69 0.09 17.11 -19.85
C LYS A 69 -0.88 17.37 -18.70
N VAL A 70 -1.55 18.53 -18.78
CA VAL A 70 -2.54 18.95 -17.78
C VAL A 70 -3.86 19.23 -18.45
N GLY A 71 -4.93 18.58 -17.99
CA GLY A 71 -6.29 18.80 -18.48
C GLY A 71 -6.92 20.09 -17.93
N LYS A 72 -8.04 20.50 -18.54
CA LYS A 72 -8.76 21.71 -18.12
C LYS A 72 -9.24 21.60 -16.67
N GLY A 73 -9.11 22.68 -15.91
CA GLY A 73 -9.60 22.75 -14.52
C GLY A 73 -8.66 22.19 -13.45
N VAL A 74 -7.54 21.60 -13.85
CA VAL A 74 -6.49 21.21 -12.89
C VAL A 74 -5.79 22.46 -12.37
N THR A 75 -5.64 22.53 -11.05
CA THR A 75 -4.94 23.62 -10.36
C THR A 75 -3.92 23.04 -9.39
N GLY A 76 -2.80 23.72 -9.18
CA GLY A 76 -1.75 23.30 -8.24
C GLY A 76 -0.80 22.22 -8.78
N ILE A 77 -1.05 21.72 -10.00
CA ILE A 77 -0.19 20.74 -10.70
C ILE A 77 0.10 21.33 -12.09
N ALA A 78 1.35 21.26 -12.53
CA ALA A 78 1.83 21.76 -13.81
C ALA A 78 2.71 20.71 -14.52
N GLU A 79 2.90 20.87 -15.82
CA GLU A 79 3.87 20.09 -16.59
C GLU A 79 5.28 20.27 -16.00
N GLY A 80 6.04 19.17 -15.88
CA GLY A 80 7.33 19.11 -15.24
C GLY A 80 7.29 18.85 -13.73
N ASP A 81 6.13 18.87 -13.08
CA ASP A 81 6.02 18.55 -11.67
C ASP A 81 6.32 17.06 -11.41
N HIS A 82 7.16 16.79 -10.42
CA HIS A 82 7.35 15.44 -9.88
C HIS A 82 6.18 15.08 -8.97
N VAL A 83 5.63 13.89 -9.17
CA VAL A 83 4.40 13.47 -8.47
C VAL A 83 4.46 12.02 -8.02
N ILE A 84 3.72 11.75 -6.95
CA ILE A 84 3.36 10.40 -6.48
C ILE A 84 1.88 10.16 -6.80
N LEU A 85 1.55 8.94 -7.18
CA LEU A 85 0.19 8.48 -7.39
C LEU A 85 -0.32 7.76 -6.14
N ALA A 86 -1.34 8.32 -5.51
CA ALA A 86 -2.03 7.72 -4.37
C ALA A 86 -3.27 6.95 -4.87
N PHE A 87 -3.37 5.67 -4.54
CA PHE A 87 -4.47 4.84 -5.04
C PHE A 87 -5.85 5.24 -4.51
N ILE A 88 -5.92 5.94 -3.38
CA ILE A 88 -7.17 6.54 -2.91
C ILE A 88 -7.20 8.01 -3.30
N PRO A 89 -8.14 8.43 -4.17
CA PRO A 89 -8.35 9.85 -4.45
C PRO A 89 -8.85 10.56 -3.19
N ALA A 90 -8.52 11.83 -3.02
CA ALA A 90 -8.90 12.61 -1.86
C ALA A 90 -9.54 13.95 -2.26
N CYS A 91 -10.80 13.92 -2.73
CA CYS A 91 -11.47 15.08 -3.32
C CYS A 91 -11.70 16.26 -2.36
N GLY A 92 -11.68 16.04 -1.06
CA GLY A 92 -11.88 17.09 -0.03
C GLY A 92 -13.31 17.56 0.18
N GLN A 93 -14.30 17.12 -0.61
CA GLN A 93 -15.65 17.69 -0.60
C GLN A 93 -16.79 16.67 -0.43
N CYS A 94 -16.54 15.37 -0.57
CA CYS A 94 -17.55 14.35 -0.28
C CYS A 94 -17.76 14.16 1.24
N PRO A 95 -18.87 13.55 1.69
CA PRO A 95 -19.17 13.42 3.11
C PRO A 95 -18.06 12.77 3.95
N PRO A 96 -17.42 11.65 3.54
CA PRO A 96 -16.28 11.11 4.28
C PRO A 96 -15.11 12.10 4.37
N CYS A 97 -14.75 12.77 3.26
CA CYS A 97 -13.66 13.74 3.23
C CYS A 97 -13.91 14.93 4.18
N LEU A 98 -15.14 15.45 4.21
CA LEU A 98 -15.51 16.56 5.09
C LEU A 98 -15.51 16.17 6.57
N LYS A 99 -15.72 14.89 6.88
CA LYS A 99 -15.62 14.34 8.24
C LYS A 99 -14.17 14.01 8.64
N GLY A 100 -13.18 14.22 7.76
CA GLY A 100 -11.78 13.92 8.02
C GLY A 100 -11.32 12.52 7.56
N PHE A 101 -12.21 11.65 7.08
CA PHE A 101 -11.92 10.29 6.63
C PHE A 101 -11.58 10.28 5.11
N ARG A 102 -10.51 10.96 4.71
CA ARG A 102 -10.16 11.09 3.28
C ARG A 102 -9.66 9.80 2.65
N SER A 103 -9.15 8.86 3.44
CA SER A 103 -8.89 7.48 2.99
C SER A 103 -10.16 6.71 2.56
N LEU A 104 -11.34 7.24 2.86
CA LEU A 104 -12.65 6.71 2.49
C LEU A 104 -13.39 7.65 1.53
N CYS A 105 -12.68 8.40 0.71
CA CYS A 105 -13.26 9.30 -0.28
C CYS A 105 -14.25 8.55 -1.19
N ASP A 106 -15.45 9.11 -1.42
CA ASP A 106 -16.49 8.48 -2.25
C ASP A 106 -16.02 8.23 -3.69
N ARG A 107 -15.06 9.02 -4.20
CA ARG A 107 -14.43 8.75 -5.52
C ARG A 107 -13.64 7.45 -5.53
N GLY A 108 -13.23 6.94 -4.36
CA GLY A 108 -12.63 5.62 -4.20
C GLY A 108 -13.61 4.45 -4.41
N ALA A 109 -14.92 4.67 -4.37
CA ALA A 109 -15.91 3.62 -4.58
C ALA A 109 -15.89 3.01 -6.00
N VAL A 110 -15.29 3.71 -6.96
CA VAL A 110 -15.18 3.26 -8.37
C VAL A 110 -13.80 2.69 -8.71
N LEU A 111 -12.90 2.48 -7.74
CA LEU A 111 -11.52 2.04 -7.97
C LEU A 111 -11.41 0.73 -8.75
N LEU A 112 -12.36 -0.19 -8.59
CA LEU A 112 -12.41 -1.47 -9.32
C LEU A 112 -13.26 -1.40 -10.59
N GLY A 113 -13.85 -0.25 -10.89
CA GLY A 113 -14.73 -0.07 -12.05
C GLY A 113 -14.00 0.15 -13.38
N GLY A 114 -12.70 0.39 -13.36
CA GLY A 114 -11.86 0.56 -14.55
C GLY A 114 -12.16 1.81 -15.41
N LYS A 115 -13.08 2.68 -14.97
CA LYS A 115 -13.52 3.87 -15.72
C LYS A 115 -13.10 5.15 -15.00
N ALA A 116 -12.59 6.13 -15.77
CA ALA A 116 -12.09 7.39 -15.25
C ALA A 116 -13.15 8.16 -14.42
N ILE A 117 -12.69 8.76 -13.31
CA ILE A 117 -13.54 9.55 -12.40
C ILE A 117 -14.17 10.75 -13.10
N ALA A 118 -13.46 11.35 -14.06
CA ALA A 118 -13.86 12.59 -14.72
C ALA A 118 -15.14 12.45 -15.54
N ASP A 119 -15.30 11.35 -16.31
CA ASP A 119 -16.38 11.19 -17.27
C ASP A 119 -16.91 9.78 -17.46
N GLY A 120 -16.38 8.80 -16.69
CA GLY A 120 -16.81 7.40 -16.77
C GLY A 120 -16.39 6.66 -18.03
N THR A 121 -15.45 7.20 -18.84
CA THR A 121 -14.90 6.52 -20.02
C THR A 121 -13.58 5.81 -19.70
N CYS A 122 -13.15 4.88 -20.58
CA CYS A 122 -11.86 4.22 -20.43
C CYS A 122 -10.72 5.12 -20.96
N ARG A 123 -9.63 5.22 -20.20
CA ARG A 123 -8.41 5.94 -20.62
C ARG A 123 -7.38 5.03 -21.25
N VAL A 124 -7.53 3.72 -21.12
CA VAL A 124 -6.57 2.74 -21.62
C VAL A 124 -7.27 1.76 -22.54
N ARG A 125 -6.66 1.46 -23.69
CA ARG A 125 -7.14 0.48 -24.66
C ARG A 125 -6.01 -0.44 -25.12
N ALA A 126 -6.34 -1.71 -25.38
CA ALA A 126 -5.46 -2.67 -26.06
C ALA A 126 -6.17 -3.18 -27.31
N GLY A 127 -5.79 -2.65 -28.48
CA GLY A 127 -6.52 -2.87 -29.73
C GLY A 127 -7.97 -2.41 -29.62
N SER A 128 -8.93 -3.33 -29.76
CA SER A 128 -10.37 -3.05 -29.64
C SER A 128 -10.93 -3.14 -28.21
N HIS A 129 -10.12 -3.57 -27.23
CA HIS A 129 -10.57 -3.80 -25.87
C HIS A 129 -10.35 -2.57 -25.00
N ASP A 130 -11.38 -2.19 -24.25
CA ASP A 130 -11.22 -1.30 -23.11
C ASP A 130 -10.47 -2.02 -22.01
N VAL A 131 -9.47 -1.38 -21.40
CA VAL A 131 -8.62 -1.95 -20.33
C VAL A 131 -8.95 -1.27 -19.01
N SER A 132 -9.16 -2.07 -17.97
CA SER A 132 -9.42 -1.56 -16.63
C SER A 132 -8.11 -1.28 -15.88
N PRO A 133 -7.72 0.00 -15.65
CA PRO A 133 -6.55 0.29 -14.83
C PRO A 133 -6.84 0.01 -13.35
N MET A 134 -5.94 -0.72 -12.69
CA MET A 134 -6.06 -1.01 -11.27
C MET A 134 -6.12 0.29 -10.46
N ASN A 135 -7.11 0.37 -9.58
CA ASN A 135 -7.38 1.53 -8.74
C ASN A 135 -7.43 2.87 -9.51
N LEU A 136 -7.85 2.83 -10.79
CA LEU A 136 -7.90 3.96 -11.71
C LEU A 136 -6.52 4.60 -11.97
N LEU A 137 -5.44 3.90 -11.68
CA LEU A 137 -4.05 4.31 -11.88
C LEU A 137 -3.36 3.50 -12.97
N GLY A 138 -3.23 2.17 -12.79
CA GLY A 138 -2.57 1.30 -13.78
C GLY A 138 -1.09 1.64 -13.99
N THR A 139 -0.32 1.71 -12.91
CA THR A 139 1.07 2.22 -12.96
C THR A 139 2.07 1.29 -13.63
N PHE A 140 1.66 0.09 -14.08
CA PHE A 140 2.52 -0.82 -14.83
C PHE A 140 2.53 -0.49 -16.33
N ALA A 141 2.66 0.79 -16.63
CA ALA A 141 2.87 1.34 -17.96
C ALA A 141 3.73 2.61 -17.87
N PRO A 142 4.57 2.91 -18.89
CA PRO A 142 5.42 4.11 -18.93
C PRO A 142 4.64 5.45 -18.94
N TYR A 143 3.38 5.43 -19.36
CA TYR A 143 2.50 6.61 -19.36
C TYR A 143 1.11 6.27 -18.85
N MET A 144 0.56 7.17 -18.03
CA MET A 144 -0.79 7.05 -17.49
C MET A 144 -1.51 8.40 -17.50
N THR A 145 -2.83 8.35 -17.68
CA THR A 145 -3.73 9.50 -17.50
C THR A 145 -4.63 9.23 -16.31
N VAL A 146 -4.56 10.09 -15.29
CA VAL A 146 -5.22 9.90 -14.00
C VAL A 146 -5.92 11.17 -13.52
N HIS A 147 -6.88 11.02 -12.62
CA HIS A 147 -7.57 12.16 -12.00
C HIS A 147 -6.64 12.88 -11.01
N LYS A 148 -6.67 14.22 -11.01
CA LYS A 148 -5.82 15.07 -10.14
C LYS A 148 -5.91 14.75 -8.65
N ASP A 149 -7.05 14.25 -8.16
CA ASP A 149 -7.25 13.94 -6.75
C ASP A 149 -6.44 12.72 -6.27
N SER A 150 -5.89 11.95 -7.21
CA SER A 150 -4.95 10.85 -6.93
C SER A 150 -3.49 11.27 -7.06
N VAL A 151 -3.20 12.55 -7.32
CA VAL A 151 -1.85 13.03 -7.63
C VAL A 151 -1.35 13.94 -6.51
N VAL A 152 -0.19 13.62 -5.98
CA VAL A 152 0.48 14.40 -4.92
C VAL A 152 1.81 14.92 -5.45
N LYS A 153 1.95 16.24 -5.56
CA LYS A 153 3.21 16.89 -5.95
C LYS A 153 4.25 16.72 -4.85
N ILE A 154 5.50 16.39 -5.25
CA ILE A 154 6.63 16.18 -4.34
C ILE A 154 7.84 17.00 -4.75
N ASP A 155 8.82 17.09 -3.84
CA ASP A 155 10.13 17.65 -4.10
C ASP A 155 10.87 16.80 -5.16
N PRO A 156 11.38 17.41 -6.25
CA PRO A 156 12.14 16.70 -7.29
C PRO A 156 13.41 15.98 -6.79
N ALA A 157 13.91 16.34 -5.61
CA ALA A 157 15.08 15.69 -5.00
C ALA A 157 14.77 14.27 -4.46
N VAL A 158 13.50 13.85 -4.38
CA VAL A 158 13.13 12.51 -3.93
C VAL A 158 13.31 11.51 -5.07
N PRO A 159 14.10 10.43 -4.90
CA PRO A 159 14.26 9.39 -5.92
C PRO A 159 12.91 8.74 -6.27
N PHE A 160 12.65 8.47 -7.54
CA PHE A 160 11.36 7.96 -7.98
C PHE A 160 11.05 6.57 -7.43
N GLU A 161 12.05 5.71 -7.26
CA GLU A 161 11.87 4.38 -6.69
C GLU A 161 11.34 4.45 -5.25
N SER A 162 11.90 5.34 -4.46
CA SER A 162 11.44 5.60 -3.08
C SER A 162 10.12 6.33 -3.06
N ALA A 163 9.91 7.26 -4.00
CA ALA A 163 8.64 7.98 -4.16
C ALA A 163 7.48 7.04 -4.52
N ALA A 164 7.71 6.05 -5.40
CA ALA A 164 6.65 5.15 -5.86
C ALA A 164 5.96 4.41 -4.71
N ILE A 165 6.72 3.88 -3.74
CA ILE A 165 6.15 3.14 -2.61
C ILE A 165 5.45 4.02 -1.57
N LEU A 166 5.61 5.36 -1.66
CA LEU A 166 4.80 6.33 -0.92
C LEU A 166 3.36 6.47 -1.47
N GLY A 167 3.06 5.84 -2.60
CA GLY A 167 1.70 5.77 -3.16
C GLY A 167 0.75 4.84 -2.42
N CYS A 168 1.28 3.83 -1.71
CA CYS A 168 0.46 2.84 -0.99
C CYS A 168 1.14 2.31 0.27
N ALA A 169 2.22 1.50 0.14
CA ALA A 169 2.74 0.69 1.23
C ALA A 169 3.22 1.51 2.43
N VAL A 170 3.97 2.59 2.17
CA VAL A 170 4.54 3.40 3.25
C VAL A 170 3.45 4.14 4.04
N PRO A 171 2.55 4.93 3.42
CA PRO A 171 1.49 5.60 4.18
C PRO A 171 0.53 4.60 4.84
N THR A 172 0.23 3.47 4.19
CA THR A 172 -0.65 2.44 4.75
C THR A 172 -0.06 1.85 6.03
N GLY A 173 1.19 1.44 6.01
CA GLY A 173 1.84 0.85 7.18
C GLY A 173 2.11 1.87 8.28
N PHE A 174 2.75 2.98 7.95
CA PHE A 174 3.08 4.03 8.90
C PHE A 174 1.81 4.55 9.60
N GLY A 175 0.76 4.85 8.83
CA GLY A 175 -0.52 5.29 9.36
C GLY A 175 -1.26 4.21 10.15
N SER A 176 -1.03 2.91 9.88
CA SER A 176 -1.56 1.83 10.73
C SER A 176 -1.11 2.00 12.18
N ALA A 177 0.17 2.34 12.39
CA ALA A 177 0.71 2.58 13.72
C ALA A 177 0.29 3.95 14.28
N THR A 178 0.47 5.02 13.52
CA THR A 178 0.33 6.40 14.03
C THR A 178 -1.11 6.89 14.09
N ASN A 179 -1.90 6.63 13.05
CA ASN A 179 -3.26 7.19 12.92
C ASN A 179 -4.33 6.23 13.43
N VAL A 180 -4.20 4.91 13.12
CA VAL A 180 -5.26 3.92 13.39
C VAL A 180 -5.06 3.23 14.73
N ALA A 181 -3.89 2.65 15.00
CA ALA A 181 -3.54 2.09 16.29
C ALA A 181 -3.29 3.18 17.34
N GLN A 182 -2.83 4.37 16.90
CA GLN A 182 -2.48 5.49 17.77
C GLN A 182 -1.45 5.06 18.82
N VAL A 183 -0.32 4.53 18.35
CA VAL A 183 0.79 4.11 19.20
C VAL A 183 1.28 5.30 20.02
N ALA A 184 1.40 5.09 21.33
CA ALA A 184 1.89 6.08 22.29
C ALA A 184 3.28 5.69 22.85
N PRO A 185 4.06 6.67 23.35
CA PRO A 185 5.34 6.40 23.99
C PRO A 185 5.21 5.40 25.15
N GLY A 186 6.13 4.42 25.17
CA GLY A 186 6.18 3.40 26.21
C GLY A 186 5.31 2.15 25.96
N GLU A 187 4.46 2.14 24.92
CA GLU A 187 3.65 0.99 24.55
C GLU A 187 4.47 -0.17 23.95
N THR A 188 3.93 -1.37 24.05
CA THR A 188 4.40 -2.58 23.35
C THR A 188 3.55 -2.77 22.09
N VAL A 189 4.23 -2.86 20.93
CA VAL A 189 3.58 -3.01 19.61
C VAL A 189 4.04 -4.32 18.97
N ALA A 190 3.11 -5.17 18.54
CA ALA A 190 3.40 -6.36 17.76
C ALA A 190 2.92 -6.15 16.30
N ILE A 191 3.79 -6.46 15.34
CA ILE A 191 3.53 -6.33 13.90
C ILE A 191 3.65 -7.70 13.27
N ILE A 192 2.56 -8.18 12.69
CA ILE A 192 2.42 -9.50 12.08
C ILE A 192 2.50 -9.34 10.56
N GLY A 193 3.54 -9.94 9.97
CA GLY A 193 3.94 -9.71 8.59
C GLY A 193 4.77 -8.43 8.43
N VAL A 194 6.08 -8.56 8.19
CA VAL A 194 6.99 -7.43 8.00
C VAL A 194 7.49 -7.33 6.55
N GLY A 195 6.55 -7.39 5.60
CA GLY A 195 6.71 -6.91 4.23
C GLY A 195 6.68 -5.38 4.17
N GLY A 196 6.42 -4.80 3.01
CA GLY A 196 6.45 -3.34 2.83
C GLY A 196 5.53 -2.56 3.78
N ILE A 197 4.28 -3.02 3.97
CA ILE A 197 3.33 -2.41 4.91
C ILE A 197 3.80 -2.58 6.35
N GLY A 198 4.16 -3.81 6.75
CA GLY A 198 4.58 -4.09 8.11
C GLY A 198 5.87 -3.39 8.51
N MET A 199 6.85 -3.29 7.58
CA MET A 199 8.09 -2.55 7.81
C MET A 199 7.84 -1.04 8.00
N SER A 200 6.85 -0.50 7.28
CA SER A 200 6.42 0.89 7.47
C SER A 200 5.67 1.11 8.78
N ALA A 201 4.83 0.14 9.20
CA ALA A 201 4.16 0.17 10.51
C ALA A 201 5.17 0.09 11.65
N LEU A 202 6.22 -0.72 11.48
CA LEU A 202 7.33 -0.85 12.42
C LEU A 202 8.02 0.51 12.63
N GLN A 203 8.40 1.18 11.55
CA GLN A 203 9.00 2.51 11.63
C GLN A 203 8.04 3.52 12.27
N GLY A 204 6.74 3.46 11.94
CA GLY A 204 5.71 4.28 12.57
C GLY A 204 5.65 4.06 14.09
N ALA A 205 5.71 2.82 14.56
CA ALA A 205 5.73 2.47 15.98
C ALA A 205 7.00 2.98 16.69
N VAL A 206 8.17 2.79 16.05
CA VAL A 206 9.46 3.32 16.57
C VAL A 206 9.41 4.83 16.72
N LEU A 207 8.98 5.56 15.69
CA LEU A 207 8.90 7.02 15.70
C LEU A 207 7.82 7.55 16.66
N SER A 208 6.81 6.74 16.99
CA SER A 208 5.82 7.06 18.02
C SER A 208 6.33 6.83 19.45
N GLY A 209 7.55 6.30 19.62
CA GLY A 209 8.15 6.07 20.93
C GLY A 209 7.74 4.77 21.63
N ALA A 210 7.33 3.76 20.86
CA ALA A 210 7.04 2.43 21.41
C ALA A 210 8.26 1.87 22.17
N LYS A 211 8.02 1.29 23.36
CA LYS A 211 9.06 0.67 24.19
C LYS A 211 9.55 -0.65 23.60
N HIS A 212 8.62 -1.48 23.17
CA HIS A 212 8.91 -2.74 22.50
C HIS A 212 8.22 -2.76 21.15
N VAL A 213 8.99 -3.00 20.10
CA VAL A 213 8.50 -3.19 18.73
C VAL A 213 8.84 -4.61 18.31
N ILE A 214 7.83 -5.45 18.27
CA ILE A 214 7.94 -6.89 18.05
C ILE A 214 7.53 -7.18 16.61
N ALA A 215 8.44 -7.74 15.81
CA ALA A 215 8.19 -8.15 14.44
C ALA A 215 7.98 -9.67 14.36
N ILE A 216 6.90 -10.08 13.70
CA ILE A 216 6.53 -11.49 13.54
C ILE A 216 6.40 -11.80 12.05
N ASP A 217 7.29 -12.65 11.51
CA ASP A 217 7.27 -13.06 10.09
C ASP A 217 7.96 -14.42 9.94
N PRO A 218 7.41 -15.37 9.15
CA PRO A 218 8.03 -16.67 8.96
C PRO A 218 9.36 -16.60 8.19
N VAL A 219 9.59 -15.55 7.40
CA VAL A 219 10.78 -15.41 6.56
C VAL A 219 11.93 -14.79 7.36
N GLU A 220 13.03 -15.54 7.52
CA GLU A 220 14.19 -15.10 8.30
C GLU A 220 14.79 -13.79 7.79
N PHE A 221 14.99 -13.67 6.49
CA PHE A 221 15.47 -12.43 5.86
C PHE A 221 14.67 -11.21 6.29
N LYS A 222 13.32 -11.31 6.32
CA LYS A 222 12.45 -10.20 6.72
C LYS A 222 12.61 -9.86 8.20
N ARG A 223 12.79 -10.87 9.07
CA ARG A 223 13.06 -10.67 10.50
C ARG A 223 14.39 -9.94 10.72
N GLU A 224 15.44 -10.34 10.00
CA GLU A 224 16.75 -9.66 10.05
C GLU A 224 16.67 -8.21 9.60
N GLN A 225 15.92 -7.94 8.51
CA GLN A 225 15.70 -6.58 8.09
C GLN A 225 14.91 -5.79 9.13
N ALA A 226 13.87 -6.36 9.75
CA ALA A 226 13.08 -5.69 10.77
C ALA A 226 13.94 -5.12 11.91
N ILE A 227 14.99 -5.81 12.33
CA ILE A 227 15.97 -5.33 13.34
C ILE A 227 16.62 -4.02 12.85
N LYS A 228 17.03 -3.95 11.58
CA LYS A 228 17.67 -2.75 11.01
C LYS A 228 16.71 -1.55 10.94
N PHE A 229 15.41 -1.81 10.85
CA PHE A 229 14.36 -0.79 10.88
C PHE A 229 13.89 -0.43 12.29
N GLY A 230 14.41 -1.11 13.33
CA GLY A 230 14.19 -0.75 14.74
C GLY A 230 13.31 -1.72 15.53
N ALA A 231 13.07 -2.94 15.02
CA ALA A 231 12.44 -3.98 15.83
C ALA A 231 13.34 -4.31 17.02
N THR A 232 12.73 -4.39 18.21
CA THR A 232 13.44 -4.78 19.44
C THR A 232 13.48 -6.29 19.63
N HIS A 233 12.49 -7.00 19.08
CA HIS A 233 12.34 -8.44 19.14
C HIS A 233 11.78 -8.97 17.84
N VAL A 234 12.14 -10.19 17.45
CA VAL A 234 11.65 -10.85 16.23
C VAL A 234 11.27 -12.30 16.55
N TYR A 235 10.16 -12.76 15.95
CA TYR A 235 9.67 -14.13 16.07
C TYR A 235 9.20 -14.66 14.72
N GLU A 236 9.25 -15.97 14.52
CA GLU A 236 8.85 -16.59 13.26
C GLU A 236 7.33 -16.76 13.11
N SER A 237 6.61 -16.80 14.25
CA SER A 237 5.16 -16.99 14.27
C SER A 237 4.52 -16.33 15.49
N MET A 238 3.21 -16.10 15.44
CA MET A 238 2.45 -15.60 16.57
C MET A 238 2.55 -16.56 17.77
N ALA A 239 2.48 -17.87 17.51
CA ALA A 239 2.59 -18.88 18.56
C ALA A 239 3.95 -18.84 19.27
N SER A 240 5.06 -18.69 18.54
CA SER A 240 6.41 -18.60 19.14
C SER A 240 6.64 -17.29 19.91
N ALA A 241 5.85 -16.25 19.63
CA ALA A 241 5.93 -14.97 20.32
C ALA A 241 5.23 -14.96 21.69
N ILE A 242 4.24 -15.85 21.96
CA ILE A 242 3.38 -15.77 23.15
C ILE A 242 4.20 -15.83 24.44
N ALA A 243 4.97 -16.89 24.65
CA ALA A 243 5.71 -17.08 25.91
C ALA A 243 6.76 -15.97 26.14
N PRO A 244 7.60 -15.60 25.16
CA PRO A 244 8.51 -14.46 25.32
C PRO A 244 7.80 -13.12 25.57
N MET A 245 6.63 -12.88 24.97
CA MET A 245 5.86 -11.67 25.22
C MET A 245 5.28 -11.64 26.63
N ILE A 246 4.84 -12.77 27.19
CA ILE A 246 4.39 -12.86 28.57
C ILE A 246 5.53 -12.43 29.52
N ASP A 247 6.73 -12.96 29.32
CA ASP A 247 7.91 -12.63 30.14
C ASP A 247 8.30 -11.14 29.96
N LEU A 248 8.39 -10.67 28.72
CA LEU A 248 8.77 -9.30 28.37
C LEU A 248 7.83 -8.23 28.96
N THR A 249 6.55 -8.55 29.00
CA THR A 249 5.49 -7.61 29.40
C THR A 249 4.90 -7.90 30.76
N TYR A 250 5.47 -8.85 31.51
CA TYR A 250 4.93 -9.31 32.81
C TYR A 250 3.45 -9.75 32.69
N GLY A 251 3.11 -10.42 31.59
CA GLY A 251 1.77 -10.92 31.30
C GLY A 251 0.79 -9.89 30.73
N LEU A 252 1.20 -8.64 30.50
CA LEU A 252 0.31 -7.59 29.97
C LEU A 252 0.00 -7.75 28.48
N MET A 253 0.92 -8.37 27.70
CA MET A 253 0.85 -8.54 26.25
C MET A 253 1.04 -7.21 25.48
N ALA A 254 0.70 -7.16 24.17
CA ALA A 254 0.89 -5.98 23.33
C ALA A 254 -0.27 -4.99 23.43
N ASP A 255 0.02 -3.73 23.70
CA ASP A 255 -0.97 -2.64 23.68
C ASP A 255 -1.57 -2.46 22.29
N LYS A 256 -0.76 -2.64 21.25
CA LYS A 256 -1.16 -2.56 19.85
C LYS A 256 -0.67 -3.76 19.07
N VAL A 257 -1.54 -4.34 18.27
CA VAL A 257 -1.22 -5.40 17.31
C VAL A 257 -1.62 -4.95 15.92
N ILE A 258 -0.72 -5.07 14.94
CA ILE A 258 -0.98 -4.68 13.55
C ILE A 258 -0.76 -5.90 12.66
N ILE A 259 -1.82 -6.31 11.94
CA ILE A 259 -1.74 -7.42 10.99
C ILE A 259 -1.53 -6.83 9.60
N ALA A 260 -0.35 -7.05 9.02
CA ALA A 260 0.09 -6.51 7.73
C ALA A 260 0.59 -7.63 6.78
N VAL A 261 -0.04 -8.80 6.86
CA VAL A 261 0.26 -9.95 6.00
C VAL A 261 -0.25 -9.72 4.57
N GLY A 262 0.40 -10.35 3.59
CA GLY A 262 0.00 -10.26 2.18
C GLY A 262 -1.34 -10.94 1.89
N GLU A 263 -1.60 -12.06 2.55
CA GLU A 263 -2.84 -12.83 2.45
C GLU A 263 -3.45 -13.00 3.83
N MET A 264 -4.57 -12.31 4.09
CA MET A 264 -5.26 -12.34 5.38
C MET A 264 -6.24 -13.52 5.44
N ARG A 265 -6.20 -14.27 6.55
CA ARG A 265 -7.16 -15.34 6.84
C ARG A 265 -7.82 -15.11 8.20
N GLY A 266 -9.06 -15.53 8.33
CA GLY A 266 -9.88 -15.28 9.51
C GLY A 266 -9.29 -15.80 10.82
N GLU A 267 -8.56 -16.94 10.78
CA GLU A 267 -7.90 -17.50 11.97
C GLU A 267 -6.81 -16.55 12.55
N MET A 268 -6.14 -15.80 11.70
CA MET A 268 -5.09 -14.87 12.12
C MET A 268 -5.62 -13.78 13.05
N VAL A 269 -6.92 -13.46 12.98
CA VAL A 269 -7.53 -12.48 13.88
C VAL A 269 -7.57 -13.01 15.31
N GLU A 270 -7.96 -14.29 15.51
CA GLU A 270 -7.99 -14.90 16.85
C GLU A 270 -6.59 -14.97 17.47
N GLU A 271 -5.59 -15.39 16.68
CA GLU A 271 -4.20 -15.45 17.13
C GLU A 271 -3.67 -14.06 17.51
N ALA A 272 -3.91 -13.05 16.66
CA ALA A 272 -3.52 -11.67 16.94
C ALA A 272 -4.23 -11.09 18.17
N MET A 273 -5.51 -11.41 18.35
CA MET A 273 -6.26 -11.00 19.54
C MET A 273 -5.74 -11.67 20.81
N THR A 274 -5.12 -12.86 20.73
CA THR A 274 -4.43 -13.50 21.85
C THR A 274 -3.19 -12.69 22.27
N LEU A 275 -2.44 -12.13 21.29
CA LEU A 275 -1.30 -11.25 21.58
C LEU A 275 -1.70 -9.87 22.09
N THR A 276 -2.97 -9.46 21.89
CA THR A 276 -3.46 -8.11 22.25
C THR A 276 -3.75 -8.03 23.76
N ALA A 277 -3.27 -6.99 24.42
CA ALA A 277 -3.48 -6.71 25.84
C ALA A 277 -4.96 -6.45 26.18
N LYS A 278 -5.28 -6.40 27.48
CA LYS A 278 -6.54 -5.82 27.98
C LYS A 278 -6.62 -4.36 27.52
N THR A 279 -7.77 -3.94 27.04
CA THR A 279 -8.01 -2.60 26.44
C THR A 279 -7.17 -2.29 25.19
N GLY A 280 -6.35 -3.26 24.74
CA GLY A 280 -5.50 -3.11 23.57
C GLY A 280 -6.26 -3.06 22.25
N THR A 281 -5.57 -2.61 21.21
CA THR A 281 -6.12 -2.46 19.87
C THR A 281 -5.40 -3.37 18.87
N CYS A 282 -6.18 -4.18 18.15
CA CYS A 282 -5.71 -4.93 16.98
C CYS A 282 -6.19 -4.22 15.72
N VAL A 283 -5.26 -3.93 14.80
CA VAL A 283 -5.53 -3.29 13.49
C VAL A 283 -5.32 -4.30 12.38
N VAL A 284 -6.35 -4.52 11.57
CA VAL A 284 -6.29 -5.35 10.36
C VAL A 284 -6.02 -4.47 9.17
N THR A 285 -4.84 -4.63 8.56
CA THR A 285 -4.40 -3.89 7.37
C THR A 285 -4.21 -4.81 6.17
N GLY A 286 -3.89 -6.10 6.40
CA GLY A 286 -3.88 -7.12 5.36
C GLY A 286 -5.28 -7.34 4.76
N MET A 287 -5.33 -7.65 3.46
CA MET A 287 -6.59 -7.97 2.77
C MET A 287 -6.75 -9.47 2.61
N GLY A 288 -7.96 -9.99 2.92
CA GLY A 288 -8.43 -11.32 2.51
C GLY A 288 -9.16 -11.24 1.17
N ALA A 289 -9.59 -12.38 0.63
CA ALA A 289 -10.46 -12.41 -0.53
C ALA A 289 -11.80 -11.73 -0.20
N MET A 290 -12.36 -11.02 -1.18
CA MET A 290 -13.60 -10.21 -0.98
C MET A 290 -14.78 -11.04 -0.47
N ILE A 291 -14.78 -12.35 -0.75
CA ILE A 291 -15.85 -13.27 -0.37
C ILE A 291 -15.64 -13.95 0.99
N ASP A 292 -14.46 -13.80 1.60
CA ASP A 292 -14.15 -14.42 2.89
C ASP A 292 -14.83 -13.67 4.03
N VAL A 293 -15.65 -14.38 4.80
CA VAL A 293 -16.47 -13.81 5.88
C VAL A 293 -16.30 -14.54 7.22
N ASP A 294 -15.39 -15.51 7.32
CA ASP A 294 -15.24 -16.39 8.47
C ASP A 294 -14.13 -15.92 9.43
N VAL A 295 -14.37 -14.83 10.11
CA VAL A 295 -13.46 -14.38 11.19
C VAL A 295 -13.74 -15.13 12.48
N LYS A 296 -12.72 -15.81 13.04
CA LYS A 296 -12.82 -16.43 14.36
C LYS A 296 -12.44 -15.42 15.44
N LEU A 297 -13.32 -15.23 16.40
CA LEU A 297 -13.13 -14.32 17.52
C LEU A 297 -13.86 -14.82 18.77
N SER A 298 -13.15 -15.01 19.87
CA SER A 298 -13.77 -15.28 21.17
C SER A 298 -14.50 -14.02 21.67
N LEU A 299 -15.83 -13.96 21.48
CA LEU A 299 -16.64 -12.85 21.93
C LEU A 299 -16.58 -12.65 23.45
N PHE A 300 -16.40 -13.75 24.23
CA PHE A 300 -16.24 -13.66 25.67
C PHE A 300 -14.97 -12.89 26.04
N LEU A 301 -13.81 -13.31 25.53
CA LEU A 301 -12.54 -12.62 25.80
C LEU A 301 -12.50 -11.22 25.22
N PHE A 302 -13.06 -11.01 24.04
CA PHE A 302 -13.16 -9.70 23.41
C PHE A 302 -13.89 -8.71 24.33
N THR A 303 -15.07 -9.12 24.84
CA THR A 303 -15.91 -8.29 25.72
C THR A 303 -15.29 -8.11 27.10
N MET A 304 -14.88 -9.22 27.76
CA MET A 304 -14.38 -9.19 29.13
C MET A 304 -13.07 -8.43 29.29
N LEU A 305 -12.26 -8.40 28.23
CA LEU A 305 -10.96 -7.70 28.23
C LEU A 305 -11.05 -6.32 27.52
N GLN A 306 -12.24 -5.87 27.11
CA GLN A 306 -12.50 -4.59 26.44
C GLN A 306 -11.55 -4.33 25.27
N LYS A 307 -11.24 -5.35 24.48
CA LYS A 307 -10.34 -5.23 23.34
C LYS A 307 -11.00 -4.52 22.16
N THR A 308 -10.20 -3.89 21.33
CA THR A 308 -10.66 -3.20 20.11
C THR A 308 -10.10 -3.90 18.87
N LEU A 309 -10.96 -4.14 17.86
CA LEU A 309 -10.58 -4.59 16.52
C LEU A 309 -10.95 -3.49 15.51
N LYS A 310 -9.98 -3.04 14.72
CA LYS A 310 -10.17 -1.98 13.72
C LYS A 310 -9.72 -2.43 12.33
N GLY A 311 -10.53 -2.17 11.29
CA GLY A 311 -10.08 -2.20 9.90
C GLY A 311 -9.30 -0.95 9.53
N ASN A 312 -8.41 -1.07 8.56
CA ASN A 312 -7.59 0.02 8.08
C ASN A 312 -7.42 -0.01 6.57
N ILE A 313 -7.59 1.13 5.92
CA ILE A 313 -7.22 1.35 4.52
C ILE A 313 -6.36 2.62 4.42
N PHE A 314 -5.28 2.57 3.65
CA PHE A 314 -4.35 3.67 3.39
C PHE A 314 -3.83 4.37 4.68
N GLY A 315 -3.65 3.61 5.76
CA GLY A 315 -3.20 4.15 7.05
C GLY A 315 -4.19 5.12 7.71
N GLY A 316 -5.47 5.13 7.32
CA GLY A 316 -6.49 6.05 7.81
C GLY A 316 -6.22 7.53 7.45
N GLY A 317 -5.23 7.79 6.61
CA GLY A 317 -4.70 9.13 6.33
C GLY A 317 -5.31 9.81 5.09
N ASN A 318 -4.89 11.04 4.89
CA ASN A 318 -5.16 11.84 3.70
C ASN A 318 -3.87 11.92 2.86
N SER A 319 -3.86 11.39 1.63
CA SER A 319 -2.68 11.38 0.76
C SER A 319 -2.01 12.75 0.60
N HIS A 320 -2.80 13.81 0.46
CA HIS A 320 -2.29 15.20 0.31
C HIS A 320 -1.67 15.78 1.60
N VAL A 321 -1.82 15.12 2.74
CA VAL A 321 -1.21 15.51 4.02
C VAL A 321 -0.12 14.51 4.42
N GLU A 322 -0.44 13.22 4.35
CA GLU A 322 0.46 12.16 4.81
C GLU A 322 1.69 12.03 3.91
N THR A 323 1.53 12.07 2.58
CA THR A 323 2.66 11.93 1.66
C THR A 323 3.71 13.04 1.84
N PRO A 324 3.36 14.35 1.87
CA PRO A 324 4.33 15.40 2.19
C PRO A 324 4.97 15.25 3.57
N ARG A 325 4.20 14.81 4.59
CA ARG A 325 4.74 14.55 5.93
C ARG A 325 5.78 13.43 5.90
N LEU A 326 5.49 12.32 5.23
CA LEU A 326 6.40 11.17 5.11
C LEU A 326 7.64 11.52 4.29
N VAL A 327 7.51 12.31 3.21
CA VAL A 327 8.65 12.89 2.47
C VAL A 327 9.52 13.75 3.39
N GLY A 328 8.92 14.55 4.27
CA GLY A 328 9.66 15.34 5.27
C GLY A 328 10.45 14.45 6.24
N LEU A 329 9.86 13.39 6.75
CA LEU A 329 10.53 12.40 7.62
C LEU A 329 11.66 11.65 6.88
N TYR A 330 11.44 11.29 5.62
CA TYR A 330 12.46 10.68 4.78
C TYR A 330 13.65 11.63 4.56
N LYS A 331 13.40 12.86 4.14
CA LYS A 331 14.46 13.87 3.91
C LYS A 331 15.24 14.22 5.17
N SER A 332 14.64 14.10 6.35
CA SER A 332 15.32 14.29 7.64
C SER A 332 16.09 13.06 8.12
N GLY A 333 16.05 11.93 7.38
CA GLY A 333 16.71 10.66 7.75
C GLY A 333 16.00 9.88 8.86
N LEU A 334 14.80 10.31 9.26
CA LEU A 334 14.03 9.62 10.30
C LEU A 334 13.23 8.43 9.75
N LEU A 335 12.86 8.46 8.48
CA LEU A 335 12.13 7.38 7.81
C LEU A 335 13.02 6.78 6.71
N LYS A 336 13.32 5.49 6.83
CA LYS A 336 14.14 4.73 5.89
C LYS A 336 13.24 4.19 4.79
N ILE A 337 13.30 4.77 3.60
CA ILE A 337 12.51 4.33 2.43
C ILE A 337 13.41 3.65 1.40
N ASP A 338 14.60 4.18 1.15
CA ASP A 338 15.55 3.61 0.18
C ASP A 338 15.89 2.16 0.53
N GLU A 339 16.10 1.89 1.82
CA GLU A 339 16.45 0.57 2.34
C GLU A 339 15.27 -0.43 2.22
N MET A 340 14.04 0.05 2.04
CA MET A 340 12.89 -0.81 1.77
C MET A 340 12.87 -1.31 0.32
N VAL A 341 13.40 -0.56 -0.63
CA VAL A 341 13.51 -0.96 -2.04
C VAL A 341 14.69 -1.92 -2.19
N THR A 342 14.42 -3.21 -2.00
CA THR A 342 15.47 -4.26 -2.02
C THR A 342 15.69 -4.90 -3.37
N SER A 343 14.79 -4.66 -4.33
CA SER A 343 14.88 -5.21 -5.69
C SER A 343 14.27 -4.25 -6.71
N THR A 344 14.91 -4.13 -7.88
CA THR A 344 14.38 -3.37 -9.01
C THR A 344 14.25 -4.29 -10.24
N TYR A 345 13.20 -4.06 -11.02
CA TYR A 345 12.85 -4.87 -12.19
C TYR A 345 12.56 -3.96 -13.39
N ARG A 346 12.68 -4.51 -14.58
CA ARG A 346 12.08 -3.93 -15.78
C ARG A 346 10.61 -4.35 -15.86
N LEU A 347 9.82 -3.66 -16.69
CA LEU A 347 8.40 -4.01 -16.88
C LEU A 347 8.25 -5.44 -17.42
N GLU A 348 9.15 -5.87 -18.29
CA GLU A 348 9.18 -7.21 -18.89
C GLU A 348 9.41 -8.32 -17.84
N ASP A 349 10.08 -7.99 -16.72
CA ASP A 349 10.43 -8.93 -15.64
C ASP A 349 9.37 -8.96 -14.52
N ILE A 350 8.19 -8.38 -14.74
CA ILE A 350 7.14 -8.20 -13.71
C ILE A 350 6.74 -9.53 -13.05
N ASN A 351 6.60 -10.60 -13.81
CA ASN A 351 6.22 -11.90 -13.25
C ASN A 351 7.34 -12.50 -12.37
N GLN A 352 8.61 -12.27 -12.72
CA GLN A 352 9.73 -12.65 -11.86
C GLN A 352 9.71 -11.85 -10.56
N GLY A 353 9.41 -10.55 -10.62
CA GLY A 353 9.28 -9.70 -9.45
C GLY A 353 8.19 -10.18 -8.49
N TYR A 354 7.04 -10.64 -9.01
CA TYR A 354 6.00 -11.26 -8.19
C TYR A 354 6.41 -12.61 -7.62
N GLN A 355 7.13 -13.44 -8.37
CA GLN A 355 7.66 -14.69 -7.84
C GLN A 355 8.64 -14.42 -6.69
N ASP A 356 9.55 -13.47 -6.83
CA ASP A 356 10.49 -13.09 -5.77
C ASP A 356 9.78 -12.53 -4.52
N MET A 357 8.68 -11.79 -4.71
CA MET A 357 7.84 -11.31 -3.61
C MET A 357 7.18 -12.48 -2.86
N LEU A 358 6.62 -13.46 -3.58
CA LEU A 358 5.97 -14.64 -3.00
C LEU A 358 7.00 -15.55 -2.29
N ASP A 359 8.19 -15.68 -2.86
CA ASP A 359 9.30 -16.41 -2.26
C ASP A 359 9.93 -15.69 -1.04
N GLY A 360 9.46 -14.47 -0.73
CA GLY A 360 9.96 -13.68 0.39
C GLY A 360 11.38 -13.12 0.21
N LYS A 361 11.88 -13.03 -1.03
CA LYS A 361 13.25 -12.58 -1.34
C LYS A 361 13.45 -11.07 -1.26
N ASN A 362 12.36 -10.30 -1.23
CA ASN A 362 12.43 -8.84 -1.14
C ASN A 362 11.47 -8.28 -0.07
N ILE A 363 11.72 -7.04 0.37
CA ILE A 363 10.78 -6.23 1.16
C ILE A 363 9.86 -5.51 0.19
N ARG A 364 10.44 -4.76 -0.76
CA ARG A 364 9.75 -4.09 -1.87
C ARG A 364 10.50 -4.32 -3.17
N GLY A 365 9.77 -4.79 -4.18
CA GLY A 365 10.17 -4.75 -5.57
C GLY A 365 9.62 -3.47 -6.22
N VAL A 366 10.40 -2.85 -7.10
CA VAL A 366 10.01 -1.65 -7.85
C VAL A 366 10.35 -1.84 -9.32
N ILE A 367 9.39 -1.57 -10.20
CA ILE A 367 9.63 -1.46 -11.64
C ILE A 367 10.24 -0.09 -11.89
N ARG A 368 11.38 -0.06 -12.60
CA ARG A 368 12.06 1.16 -13.01
C ARG A 368 11.90 1.36 -14.50
N TYR A 369 11.38 2.51 -14.88
CA TYR A 369 11.29 2.94 -16.27
C TYR A 369 12.53 3.75 -16.66
N THR A 370 12.97 3.62 -17.90
CA THR A 370 14.18 4.27 -18.46
C THR A 370 13.82 4.91 -19.80
N GLU A 371 14.75 5.69 -20.38
CA GLU A 371 14.58 6.31 -21.70
C GLU A 371 14.18 5.32 -22.81
N ALA A 372 14.53 4.04 -22.67
CA ALA A 372 14.15 3.00 -23.61
C ALA A 372 12.67 2.60 -23.53
N ASP A 373 11.96 3.04 -22.50
CA ASP A 373 10.56 2.68 -22.25
C ASP A 373 9.58 3.76 -22.71
N TRP A 374 10.06 4.99 -23.00
CA TRP A 374 9.25 6.18 -23.33
C TRP A 374 9.15 6.48 -24.82
#